data_caace84894f9b703cac2b6d50963a81a
#
_entry.id   caace84894f9b703cac2b6d50963a81a
#
_cell.length_a   1.000
_cell.length_b   1.000
_cell.length_c   1.000
_cell.angle_alpha   90.00
_cell.angle_beta   90.00
_cell.angle_gamma   90.00
#
_symmetry.space_group_name_H-M   'P 1'
#
loop_
_entity.id
_entity.type
_entity.pdbx_description
1 polymer ?
#
loop_
_entity_poly.entity_id
_entity_poly.type
_entity_poly.pdbx_seq_one_letter_code
_entity_poly.pdbx_strand_id
1 'polypeptide(L)'
;MSDSGSSILRGIGSYVPSMKVDNNELSKKVDTSDEWIRSRTGIKERRYAGEDENTSDLALKASQRAIDMAGVSPEEIDLVLVATITPDMAFPSTACQLQHKLGL
;
A
#
# COMPACT_ATOMS: atom_id res chain seq x y z
N MET A 1 14.59 -3.49 37.00
CA MET A 1 15.25 -3.26 35.72
C MET A 1 14.21 -3.22 34.63
N SER A 2 14.09 -2.13 33.96
CA SER A 2 13.19 -2.03 32.85
C SER A 2 13.82 -2.67 31.62
N ASP A 3 13.12 -3.60 31.03
CA ASP A 3 13.50 -4.11 29.73
C ASP A 3 12.97 -3.12 28.68
N SER A 4 13.82 -2.26 28.22
CA SER A 4 13.49 -1.38 27.10
C SER A 4 13.62 -2.21 25.83
N GLY A 5 12.57 -2.93 25.47
CA GLY A 5 12.55 -3.66 24.22
C GLY A 5 12.95 -2.77 23.06
N SER A 6 13.58 -3.35 22.07
CA SER A 6 13.90 -2.67 20.81
C SER A 6 13.22 -3.40 19.65
N SER A 7 12.99 -2.66 18.59
CA SER A 7 12.43 -3.21 17.35
C SER A 7 13.45 -3.10 16.23
N ILE A 8 13.46 -4.08 15.38
CA ILE A 8 14.34 -4.12 14.21
C ILE A 8 13.48 -4.19 12.97
N LEU A 9 13.73 -3.30 12.01
CA LEU A 9 13.11 -3.38 10.70
C LEU A 9 13.82 -4.46 9.88
N ARG A 10 13.12 -5.52 9.53
CA ARG A 10 13.67 -6.68 8.83
C ARG A 10 13.53 -6.59 7.33
N GLY A 11 12.49 -5.94 6.83
CA GLY A 11 12.26 -5.80 5.41
C GLY A 11 11.21 -4.78 5.10
N ILE A 12 11.28 -4.21 3.90
CA ILE A 12 10.28 -3.30 3.38
C ILE A 12 9.91 -3.73 1.97
N GLY A 13 8.71 -3.39 1.56
CA GLY A 13 8.23 -3.65 0.21
C GLY A 13 7.18 -2.65 -0.18
N SER A 14 7.12 -2.35 -1.45
CA SER A 14 6.14 -1.43 -2.02
C SER A 14 5.53 -2.02 -3.27
N TYR A 15 4.37 -1.53 -3.61
CA TYR A 15 3.72 -1.84 -4.86
C TYR A 15 2.87 -0.66 -5.31
N VAL A 16 2.93 -0.35 -6.59
CA VAL A 16 2.05 0.65 -7.22
C VAL A 16 1.34 0.00 -8.40
N PRO A 17 0.06 0.32 -8.61
CA PRO A 17 -0.68 -0.20 -9.76
C PRO A 17 -0.05 0.20 -11.08
N SER A 18 -0.38 -0.51 -12.15
CA SER A 18 0.20 -0.27 -13.47
C SER A 18 -0.37 0.95 -14.19
N MET A 19 -1.61 1.35 -13.85
CA MET A 19 -2.28 2.46 -14.52
C MET A 19 -1.69 3.81 -14.09
N LYS A 20 -0.96 4.45 -14.99
CA LYS A 20 -0.44 5.79 -14.76
C LYS A 20 -1.47 6.84 -15.14
N VAL A 21 -1.66 7.82 -14.27
CA VAL A 21 -2.51 8.98 -14.54
C VAL A 21 -1.66 10.23 -14.33
N ASP A 22 -1.31 10.90 -15.40
CA ASP A 22 -0.52 12.12 -15.31
C ASP A 22 -1.42 13.34 -15.00
N ASN A 23 -0.80 14.48 -14.82
CA ASN A 23 -1.53 15.69 -14.47
C ASN A 23 -2.49 16.15 -15.58
N ASN A 24 -2.15 15.91 -16.83
CA ASN A 24 -3.02 16.27 -17.96
C ASN A 24 -4.27 15.40 -17.99
N GLU A 25 -4.13 14.10 -17.71
CA GLU A 25 -5.25 13.17 -17.55
C GLU A 25 -6.15 13.61 -16.40
N LEU A 26 -5.55 13.96 -15.27
CA LEU A 26 -6.28 14.39 -14.08
C LEU A 26 -7.04 15.70 -14.35
N SER A 27 -6.46 16.63 -15.09
CA SER A 27 -7.10 17.91 -15.41
C SER A 27 -8.37 17.77 -16.24
N LYS A 28 -8.58 16.62 -16.89
CA LYS A 28 -9.83 16.31 -17.59
C LYS A 28 -10.98 15.99 -16.65
N LYS A 29 -10.67 15.62 -15.41
CA LYS A 29 -11.67 15.18 -14.41
C LYS A 29 -11.90 16.19 -13.30
N VAL A 30 -10.89 16.99 -12.97
CA VAL A 30 -10.95 18.00 -11.92
C VAL A 30 -10.38 19.31 -12.45
N ASP A 31 -10.84 20.42 -11.85
CA ASP A 31 -10.41 21.77 -12.24
C ASP A 31 -9.00 22.03 -11.71
N THR A 32 -8.01 21.67 -12.50
CA THR A 32 -6.60 21.82 -12.18
C THR A 32 -5.77 21.87 -13.45
N SER A 33 -4.46 22.04 -13.31
CA SER A 33 -3.51 22.02 -14.42
C SER A 33 -2.21 21.36 -13.99
N ASP A 34 -1.46 20.85 -14.98
CA ASP A 34 -0.13 20.28 -14.72
C ASP A 34 0.79 21.29 -14.04
N GLU A 35 0.80 22.54 -14.52
CA GLU A 35 1.63 23.60 -13.94
C GLU A 35 1.30 23.84 -12.46
N TRP A 36 0.01 23.92 -12.14
CA TRP A 36 -0.44 24.14 -10.76
C TRP A 36 -0.01 23.01 -9.85
N ILE A 37 -0.23 21.76 -10.28
CA ILE A 37 0.10 20.57 -9.49
C ILE A 37 1.61 20.46 -9.28
N ARG A 38 2.40 20.56 -10.35
CA ARG A 38 3.85 20.44 -10.27
C ARG A 38 4.48 21.54 -9.42
N SER A 39 4.03 22.78 -9.58
CA SER A 39 4.60 23.91 -8.83
C SER A 39 4.34 23.79 -7.33
N ARG A 40 3.22 23.17 -6.92
CA ARG A 40 2.85 23.03 -5.52
C ARG A 40 3.29 21.74 -4.88
N THR A 41 3.37 20.65 -5.62
CA THR A 41 3.63 19.32 -5.06
C THR A 41 4.85 18.63 -5.66
N GLY A 42 5.29 19.03 -6.84
CA GLY A 42 6.31 18.30 -7.59
C GLY A 42 5.80 17.01 -8.23
N ILE A 43 4.53 16.68 -8.03
CA ILE A 43 3.96 15.43 -8.55
C ILE A 43 3.61 15.58 -10.02
N LYS A 44 4.09 14.66 -10.84
CA LYS A 44 3.82 14.63 -12.28
C LYS A 44 2.78 13.59 -12.65
N GLU A 45 2.73 12.49 -11.92
CA GLU A 45 1.80 11.39 -12.18
C GLU A 45 1.49 10.64 -10.89
N ARG A 46 0.44 9.85 -10.91
CA ARG A 46 0.06 8.92 -9.84
C ARG A 46 -0.41 7.63 -10.47
N ARG A 47 -0.62 6.64 -9.63
CA ARG A 47 -1.10 5.34 -10.07
C ARG A 47 -2.50 5.10 -9.55
N TYR A 48 -3.35 4.58 -10.39
CA TYR A 48 -4.72 4.20 -10.04
C TYR A 48 -4.83 2.68 -10.04
N ALA A 49 -5.56 2.16 -9.06
CA ALA A 49 -5.89 0.75 -9.01
C ALA A 49 -6.77 0.37 -10.20
N GLY A 50 -6.59 -0.84 -10.72
CA GLY A 50 -7.45 -1.41 -11.74
C GLY A 50 -8.81 -1.81 -11.15
N GLU A 51 -9.73 -2.24 -12.01
CA GLU A 51 -11.08 -2.62 -11.59
C GLU A 51 -11.09 -3.77 -10.57
N ASP A 52 -10.16 -4.69 -10.70
CA ASP A 52 -10.05 -5.87 -9.83
C ASP A 52 -8.99 -5.71 -8.75
N GLU A 53 -8.49 -4.51 -8.52
CA GLU A 53 -7.48 -4.24 -7.51
C GLU A 53 -8.07 -3.45 -6.35
N ASN A 54 -8.20 -4.11 -5.21
CA ASN A 54 -8.59 -3.47 -3.96
C ASN A 54 -7.36 -3.17 -3.10
N THR A 55 -7.56 -2.46 -2.01
CA THR A 55 -6.48 -2.11 -1.08
C THR A 55 -5.73 -3.36 -0.59
N SER A 56 -6.45 -4.43 -0.25
CA SER A 56 -5.80 -5.67 0.18
C SER A 56 -4.96 -6.32 -0.91
N ASP A 57 -5.32 -6.18 -2.18
CA ASP A 57 -4.55 -6.74 -3.28
C ASP A 57 -3.23 -6.00 -3.47
N LEU A 58 -3.25 -4.68 -3.33
CA LEU A 58 -2.03 -3.86 -3.38
C LEU A 58 -1.14 -4.16 -2.18
N ALA A 59 -1.75 -4.23 -0.99
CA ALA A 59 -1.04 -4.57 0.24
C ALA A 59 -0.42 -5.97 0.18
N LEU A 60 -1.08 -6.92 -0.45
CA LEU A 60 -0.57 -8.28 -0.62
C LEU A 60 0.77 -8.28 -1.37
N LYS A 61 0.83 -7.58 -2.49
CA LYS A 61 2.04 -7.54 -3.31
C LYS A 61 3.19 -6.83 -2.58
N ALA A 62 2.90 -5.73 -1.91
CA ALA A 62 3.88 -5.01 -1.11
C ALA A 62 4.39 -5.89 0.05
N SER A 63 3.47 -6.58 0.73
CA SER A 63 3.81 -7.47 1.85
C SER A 63 4.66 -8.65 1.42
N GLN A 64 4.35 -9.27 0.29
CA GLN A 64 5.16 -10.37 -0.25
C GLN A 64 6.60 -9.94 -0.50
N ARG A 65 6.79 -8.75 -1.06
CA ARG A 65 8.12 -8.19 -1.28
C ARG A 65 8.85 -7.92 0.03
N ALA A 66 8.15 -7.41 1.03
CA ALA A 66 8.73 -7.16 2.35
C ALA A 66 9.14 -8.47 3.04
N ILE A 67 8.29 -9.49 2.98
CA ILE A 67 8.55 -10.82 3.54
C ILE A 67 9.76 -11.47 2.85
N ASP A 68 9.82 -11.39 1.54
CA ASP A 68 10.96 -11.92 0.76
C ASP A 68 12.26 -11.23 1.15
N MET A 69 12.24 -9.91 1.27
CA MET A 69 13.42 -9.15 1.69
C MET A 69 13.84 -9.50 3.11
N ALA A 70 12.89 -9.70 4.01
CA ALA A 70 13.16 -10.04 5.40
C ALA A 70 13.69 -11.46 5.56
N GLY A 71 13.40 -12.35 4.61
CA GLY A 71 13.79 -13.76 4.70
C GLY A 71 13.06 -14.52 5.80
N VAL A 72 11.82 -14.09 6.13
CA VAL A 72 10.99 -14.77 7.15
C VAL A 72 9.89 -15.56 6.46
N SER A 73 9.37 -16.56 7.14
CA SER A 73 8.21 -17.28 6.65
C SER A 73 6.92 -16.65 7.19
N PRO A 74 5.80 -16.79 6.49
CA PRO A 74 4.51 -16.26 6.97
C PRO A 74 4.14 -16.70 8.38
N GLU A 75 4.50 -17.91 8.77
CA GLU A 75 4.19 -18.45 10.10
C GLU A 75 4.87 -17.70 11.24
N GLU A 76 5.93 -16.94 10.94
CA GLU A 76 6.63 -16.14 11.96
C GLU A 76 5.95 -14.80 12.23
N ILE A 77 4.88 -14.47 11.50
CA ILE A 77 4.18 -13.20 11.64
C ILE A 77 3.02 -13.37 12.61
N ASP A 78 3.05 -12.61 13.71
CA ASP A 78 2.06 -12.69 14.78
C ASP A 78 1.03 -11.56 14.74
N LEU A 79 1.33 -10.47 14.05
CA LEU A 79 0.46 -9.29 14.03
C LEU A 79 0.48 -8.64 12.65
N VAL A 80 -0.69 -8.28 12.16
CA VAL A 80 -0.84 -7.52 10.91
C VAL A 80 -1.56 -6.20 11.22
N LEU A 81 -0.93 -5.10 10.85
CA LEU A 81 -1.50 -3.77 11.00
C LEU A 81 -1.68 -3.15 9.61
N VAL A 82 -2.90 -2.72 9.32
CA VAL A 82 -3.20 -2.03 8.06
C VAL A 82 -3.78 -0.66 8.38
N ALA A 83 -3.11 0.39 7.92
CA ALA A 83 -3.58 1.76 8.06
C ALA A 83 -4.11 2.22 6.70
N THR A 84 -5.41 2.40 6.60
CA THR A 84 -6.05 2.87 5.37
C THR A 84 -7.36 3.60 5.68
N ILE A 85 -7.68 4.58 4.86
CA ILE A 85 -9.01 5.23 4.87
C ILE A 85 -9.90 4.71 3.73
N THR A 86 -9.34 3.83 2.89
CA THR A 86 -10.05 3.25 1.74
C THR A 86 -9.98 1.73 1.82
N PRO A 87 -10.66 1.11 2.82
CA PRO A 87 -10.64 -0.35 2.93
C PRO A 87 -11.37 -1.01 1.77
N ASP A 88 -11.13 -2.30 1.56
CA ASP A 88 -11.87 -3.09 0.56
C ASP A 88 -13.37 -3.02 0.86
N MET A 89 -13.72 -3.15 2.13
CA MET A 89 -15.09 -3.10 2.63
C MET A 89 -15.08 -2.75 4.12
N ALA A 90 -16.24 -2.42 4.69
CA ALA A 90 -16.34 -2.07 6.10
C ALA A 90 -15.99 -3.25 7.02
N PHE A 91 -16.39 -4.45 6.63
CA PHE A 91 -16.13 -5.69 7.39
C PHE A 91 -16.22 -6.90 6.46
N PRO A 92 -15.29 -7.87 6.58
CA PRO A 92 -14.16 -7.92 7.50
C PRO A 92 -13.11 -6.87 7.20
N SER A 93 -12.23 -6.57 8.17
CA SER A 93 -11.19 -5.56 8.00
C SER A 93 -10.22 -5.92 6.88
N THR A 94 -9.61 -4.91 6.30
CA THR A 94 -8.57 -5.13 5.27
C THR A 94 -7.41 -5.95 5.82
N ALA A 95 -7.07 -5.80 7.10
CA ALA A 95 -6.04 -6.61 7.74
C ALA A 95 -6.42 -8.10 7.77
N CYS A 96 -7.68 -8.43 8.05
CA CYS A 96 -8.16 -9.82 8.00
C CYS A 96 -8.09 -10.39 6.58
N GLN A 97 -8.46 -9.59 5.59
CA GLN A 97 -8.37 -10.02 4.21
C GLN A 97 -6.92 -10.24 3.77
N LEU A 98 -6.03 -9.34 4.16
CA LEU A 98 -4.61 -9.47 3.87
C LEU A 98 -4.02 -10.70 4.56
N GLN A 99 -4.39 -10.95 5.81
CA GLN A 99 -4.00 -12.14 6.54
C GLN A 99 -4.36 -13.41 5.76
N HIS A 100 -5.60 -13.48 5.30
CA HIS A 100 -6.09 -14.62 4.53
C HIS A 100 -5.30 -14.78 3.21
N LYS A 101 -5.09 -13.70 2.49
CA LYS A 101 -4.39 -13.73 1.20
C LYS A 101 -2.92 -14.10 1.33
N LEU A 102 -2.29 -13.74 2.44
CA LEU A 102 -0.90 -14.10 2.72
C LEU A 102 -0.76 -15.54 3.26
N GLY A 103 -1.86 -16.17 3.64
CA GLY A 103 -1.83 -17.51 4.23
C GLY A 103 -1.33 -17.55 5.67
N LEU A 104 -1.55 -16.49 6.39
CA LEU A 104 -1.13 -16.38 7.80
C LEU A 104 -2.06 -17.12 8.74
#